data_59c3216bf7e3b8cc36db1ab8843e5129
#
_entry.id   59c3216bf7e3b8cc36db1ab8843e5129
#
_cell.length_a   1.000
_cell.length_b   1.000
_cell.length_c   1.000
_cell.angle_alpha   90.00
_cell.angle_beta   90.00
_cell.angle_gamma   90.00
#
_symmetry.space_group_name_H-M   'P 1'
#
loop_
_entity.id
_entity.type
_entity.pdbx_description
1 polymer ?
#
loop_
_entity_poly.entity_id
_entity_poly.type
_entity_poly.pdbx_seq_one_letter_code
_entity_poly.pdbx_strand_id
1 'polypeptide(L)'
;DAACDWSSDVCSSDLAEFTVLSLALTSPTRTLPELDRYADNYLAQQLSQLPGVGMVDFHGEQKPAVRIQIDPDALAARGLTLEDVRSVIGLSTLDQPKGSLDGQYRSITLGATDQLLDPKGYRDQVVAYKSGVPIKLGDLGKVIDGAEDTRQAAAIGGQPTIIVDIHKQPGFNVLSTIKTIKSRLPELTASLPRDVQVQVVGDRTQTIEASVNDVQFTLMLSIALVVVVIFVFLRKATATLIPSLTIPLSLVATFAVMYLLGYSLDNLSIMGLAIAVGFVVDDAIVVMENIVRHLEMGKSRMQAAVDGLREVAFTIVSMTVSLIAVFLPILLMGGIVGRLMREFAVTVSVAILMSCIVSLTITPMLCAWLLKHEEESRPGRFSQGCENAFTGILNGYRRSLDW
;
A
#
# COMPACT_ATOMS: atom_id res chain seq x y z
N ASP A 1 -1.91 4.14 30.81
CA ASP A 1 -1.84 2.67 30.77
C ASP A 1 -3.09 2.13 30.07
N ALA A 2 -3.15 2.26 28.75
CA ALA A 2 -4.10 1.52 27.94
C ALA A 2 -3.41 0.22 27.53
N ALA A 3 -3.73 -0.87 28.21
CA ALA A 3 -3.32 -2.21 27.84
C ALA A 3 -3.89 -2.50 26.45
N CYS A 4 -3.02 -2.59 25.44
CA CYS A 4 -3.38 -3.13 24.14
C CYS A 4 -3.81 -4.57 24.33
N ASP A 5 -5.07 -4.87 24.09
CA ASP A 5 -5.59 -6.23 24.05
C ASP A 5 -5.03 -6.93 22.81
N TRP A 6 -4.14 -7.90 23.04
CA TRP A 6 -3.43 -8.66 22.00
C TRP A 6 -4.34 -9.52 21.09
N SER A 7 -5.65 -9.54 21.37
CA SER A 7 -6.58 -10.42 20.65
C SER A 7 -7.36 -9.76 19.51
N SER A 8 -7.41 -8.44 19.39
CA SER A 8 -8.24 -7.77 18.38
C SER A 8 -7.64 -6.54 17.72
N ASP A 9 -6.57 -5.97 18.25
CA ASP A 9 -5.96 -4.78 17.70
C ASP A 9 -4.48 -5.00 17.33
N VAL A 10 -4.27 -5.36 16.08
CA VAL A 10 -3.12 -4.76 15.40
C VAL A 10 -3.47 -3.28 15.37
N CYS A 11 -2.82 -2.52 16.23
CA CYS A 11 -2.96 -1.09 16.24
C CYS A 11 -2.99 -0.61 14.79
N SER A 12 -4.00 0.15 14.41
CA SER A 12 -4.10 0.81 13.10
C SER A 12 -2.87 1.69 12.80
N SER A 13 -2.02 1.94 13.80
CA SER A 13 -0.70 2.54 13.71
C SER A 13 0.28 1.74 12.84
N ASP A 14 0.28 0.39 12.90
CA ASP A 14 1.25 -0.42 12.15
C ASP A 14 1.07 -0.33 10.61
N LEU A 15 -0.14 -0.02 10.15
CA LEU A 15 -0.43 0.19 8.72
C LEU A 15 -0.28 1.66 8.29
N ALA A 16 -0.28 2.61 9.23
CA ALA A 16 -0.02 4.02 8.99
C ALA A 16 1.48 4.35 8.91
N GLU A 17 2.35 3.46 9.38
CA GLU A 17 3.80 3.67 9.48
C GLU A 17 4.57 3.53 8.15
N PHE A 18 3.93 3.10 7.06
CA PHE A 18 4.66 2.99 5.80
C PHE A 18 4.86 4.37 5.15
N THR A 19 6.11 4.82 5.15
CA THR A 19 6.55 5.97 4.36
C THR A 19 6.21 5.76 2.89
N VAL A 20 5.46 6.70 2.32
CA VAL A 20 5.06 6.65 0.91
C VAL A 20 5.97 7.49 0.03
N LEU A 21 6.46 8.60 0.57
CA LEU A 21 7.36 9.52 -0.12
C LEU A 21 8.37 10.07 0.87
N SER A 22 9.65 10.05 0.52
CA SER A 22 10.74 10.66 1.28
C SER A 22 11.32 11.84 0.51
N LEU A 23 11.37 13.00 1.14
CA LEU A 23 11.97 14.20 0.62
C LEU A 23 13.25 14.48 1.39
N ALA A 24 14.26 14.99 0.71
CA ALA A 24 15.50 15.46 1.35
C ALA A 24 15.66 16.94 1.17
N LEU A 25 15.96 17.64 2.26
CA LEU A 25 16.29 19.05 2.27
C LEU A 25 17.79 19.19 2.43
N THR A 26 18.42 19.84 1.48
CA THR A 26 19.86 20.16 1.48
C THR A 26 20.08 21.63 1.26
N SER A 27 21.14 22.17 1.85
CA SER A 27 21.64 23.53 1.55
C SER A 27 23.17 23.57 1.64
N PRO A 28 23.86 24.21 0.69
CA PRO A 28 25.29 24.35 0.75
C PRO A 28 25.74 25.41 1.74
N THR A 29 24.85 26.29 2.20
CA THR A 29 25.21 27.50 2.97
C THR A 29 24.62 27.52 4.38
N ARG A 30 23.54 26.77 4.63
CA ARG A 30 22.80 26.76 5.91
C ARG A 30 23.22 25.61 6.80
N THR A 31 23.14 25.87 8.10
CA THR A 31 23.33 24.84 9.13
C THR A 31 22.12 23.94 9.23
N LEU A 32 22.29 22.70 9.72
CA LEU A 32 21.17 21.75 9.92
C LEU A 32 20.04 22.32 10.80
N PRO A 33 20.34 23.04 11.94
CA PRO A 33 19.27 23.64 12.75
C PRO A 33 18.45 24.72 12.01
N GLU A 34 19.06 25.41 11.04
CA GLU A 34 18.33 26.36 10.20
C GLU A 34 17.47 25.67 9.16
N LEU A 35 17.96 24.57 8.56
CA LEU A 35 17.19 23.74 7.65
C LEU A 35 15.99 23.10 8.35
N ASP A 36 16.18 22.67 9.59
CA ASP A 36 15.15 22.07 10.42
C ASP A 36 13.96 23.03 10.62
N ARG A 37 14.24 24.29 10.92
CA ARG A 37 13.18 25.31 11.03
C ARG A 37 12.37 25.48 9.75
N TYR A 38 12.99 25.38 8.57
CA TYR A 38 12.26 25.43 7.31
C TYR A 38 11.48 24.16 7.03
N ALA A 39 12.04 23.00 7.38
CA ALA A 39 11.36 21.73 7.24
C ALA A 39 10.10 21.66 8.11
N ASP A 40 10.21 22.00 9.40
CA ASP A 40 9.11 21.91 10.36
C ASP A 40 8.07 23.02 10.17
N ASN A 41 8.49 24.31 10.15
CA ASN A 41 7.55 25.43 10.15
C ASN A 41 6.88 25.69 8.80
N TYR A 42 7.48 25.30 7.68
CA TYR A 42 6.93 25.55 6.35
C TYR A 42 6.52 24.28 5.63
N LEU A 43 7.45 23.34 5.47
CA LEU A 43 7.20 22.20 4.61
C LEU A 43 6.24 21.20 5.26
N ALA A 44 6.47 20.83 6.53
CA ALA A 44 5.64 19.86 7.22
C ALA A 44 4.21 20.35 7.42
N GLN A 45 4.04 21.61 7.81
CA GLN A 45 2.71 22.18 8.02
C GLN A 45 1.88 22.19 6.72
N GLN A 46 2.51 22.52 5.60
CA GLN A 46 1.85 22.53 4.30
C GLN A 46 1.57 21.11 3.79
N LEU A 47 2.52 20.18 3.97
CA LEU A 47 2.34 18.78 3.58
C LEU A 47 1.25 18.09 4.39
N SER A 48 1.19 18.33 5.70
CA SER A 48 0.19 17.74 6.60
C SER A 48 -1.25 18.19 6.28
N GLN A 49 -1.44 19.30 5.57
CA GLN A 49 -2.74 19.79 5.13
C GLN A 49 -3.22 19.15 3.83
N LEU A 50 -2.36 18.41 3.14
CA LEU A 50 -2.74 17.78 1.87
C LEU A 50 -3.63 16.55 2.12
N PRO A 51 -4.68 16.36 1.30
CA PRO A 51 -5.56 15.21 1.45
C PRO A 51 -4.81 13.90 1.23
N GLY A 52 -4.97 12.98 2.17
CA GLY A 52 -4.31 11.66 2.15
C GLY A 52 -2.96 11.60 2.89
N VAL A 53 -2.43 12.72 3.36
CA VAL A 53 -1.27 12.75 4.26
C VAL A 53 -1.74 12.52 5.69
N GLY A 54 -1.18 11.53 6.36
CA GLY A 54 -1.50 11.18 7.74
C GLY A 54 -0.50 11.76 8.74
N MET A 55 0.78 11.61 8.47
CA MET A 55 1.86 12.06 9.33
C MET A 55 3.07 12.46 8.50
N VAL A 56 3.86 13.38 9.02
CA VAL A 56 5.14 13.81 8.46
C VAL A 56 6.19 13.69 9.54
N ASP A 57 7.19 12.84 9.32
CA ASP A 57 8.29 12.58 10.24
C ASP A 57 9.60 13.11 9.70
N PHE A 58 10.54 13.38 10.60
CA PHE A 58 11.85 13.91 10.27
C PHE A 58 12.95 12.96 10.72
N HIS A 59 13.97 12.83 9.87
CA HIS A 59 15.18 12.09 10.21
C HIS A 59 16.42 12.96 9.96
N GLY A 60 17.37 12.91 10.89
CA GLY A 60 18.55 13.78 10.87
C GLY A 60 18.23 15.21 11.29
N GLU A 61 17.07 15.46 11.89
CA GLU A 61 16.69 16.75 12.43
C GLU A 61 17.66 17.19 13.54
N GLN A 62 17.91 18.48 13.60
CA GLN A 62 18.68 19.09 14.66
C GLN A 62 17.92 20.31 15.19
N LYS A 63 16.90 20.06 16.02
CA LYS A 63 16.15 21.15 16.66
C LYS A 63 17.10 22.07 17.42
N PRO A 64 17.05 23.39 17.16
CA PRO A 64 17.89 24.35 17.88
C PRO A 64 17.63 24.28 19.38
N ALA A 65 18.66 24.15 20.16
CA ALA A 65 18.55 24.10 21.61
C ALA A 65 19.78 24.76 22.28
N VAL A 66 19.59 25.36 23.43
CA VAL A 66 20.69 25.83 24.29
C VAL A 66 21.21 24.64 25.08
N ARG A 67 22.44 24.24 24.83
CA ARG A 67 23.09 23.11 25.54
C ARG A 67 23.88 23.62 26.71
N ILE A 68 23.58 23.10 27.88
CA ILE A 68 24.24 23.40 29.14
C ILE A 68 25.08 22.19 29.54
N GLN A 69 26.39 22.28 29.41
CA GLN A 69 27.32 21.22 29.74
C GLN A 69 27.95 21.53 31.10
N ILE A 70 27.45 20.88 32.14
CA ILE A 70 27.90 21.10 33.53
C ILE A 70 29.17 20.30 33.79
N ASP A 71 30.12 20.92 34.50
CA ASP A 71 31.31 20.29 35.02
C ASP A 71 31.00 19.68 36.41
N PRO A 72 31.06 18.36 36.57
CA PRO A 72 30.78 17.70 37.86
C PRO A 72 31.69 18.13 38.98
N ASP A 73 32.97 18.39 38.69
CA ASP A 73 33.94 18.82 39.67
C ASP A 73 33.67 20.23 40.18
N ALA A 74 33.33 21.16 39.25
CA ALA A 74 32.92 22.51 39.58
C ALA A 74 31.64 22.54 40.44
N LEU A 75 30.71 21.60 40.18
CA LEU A 75 29.45 21.43 40.92
C LEU A 75 29.73 20.94 42.36
N ALA A 76 30.54 19.86 42.50
CA ALA A 76 30.93 19.29 43.76
C ALA A 76 31.71 20.27 44.66
N ALA A 77 32.65 21.02 44.09
CA ALA A 77 33.42 22.03 44.81
C ALA A 77 32.54 23.13 45.43
N ARG A 78 31.37 23.38 44.82
CA ARG A 78 30.41 24.36 45.35
C ARG A 78 29.31 23.76 46.23
N GLY A 79 29.27 22.42 46.34
CA GLY A 79 28.26 21.68 47.13
C GLY A 79 26.87 21.72 46.53
N LEU A 80 26.80 21.82 45.21
CA LEU A 80 25.55 21.83 44.41
C LEU A 80 25.31 20.46 43.78
N THR A 81 24.05 20.19 43.48
CA THR A 81 23.60 18.96 42.79
C THR A 81 23.13 19.29 41.36
N LEU A 82 23.10 18.31 40.50
CA LEU A 82 22.51 18.48 39.16
C LEU A 82 21.02 18.82 39.25
N GLU A 83 20.33 18.39 40.31
CA GLU A 83 18.91 18.69 40.51
C GLU A 83 18.70 20.19 40.85
N ASP A 84 19.60 20.83 41.54
CA ASP A 84 19.56 22.27 41.80
C ASP A 84 19.62 23.03 40.47
N VAL A 85 20.53 22.62 39.58
CA VAL A 85 20.66 23.22 38.25
C VAL A 85 19.43 23.00 37.42
N ARG A 86 18.90 21.74 37.40
CA ARG A 86 17.70 21.36 36.65
C ARG A 86 16.48 22.17 37.08
N SER A 87 16.33 22.36 38.39
CA SER A 87 15.21 23.12 38.96
C SER A 87 15.23 24.56 38.53
N VAL A 88 16.42 25.19 38.55
CA VAL A 88 16.58 26.61 38.15
C VAL A 88 16.33 26.76 36.65
N ILE A 89 16.83 25.85 35.80
CA ILE A 89 16.56 25.88 34.38
C ILE A 89 15.08 25.69 34.11
N GLY A 90 14.42 24.75 34.77
CA GLY A 90 12.97 24.53 34.65
C GLY A 90 12.16 25.76 35.01
N LEU A 91 12.53 26.47 36.08
CA LEU A 91 11.87 27.73 36.46
C LEU A 91 12.13 28.85 35.47
N SER A 92 13.29 28.90 34.82
CA SER A 92 13.65 29.92 33.82
C SER A 92 12.98 29.76 32.46
N THR A 93 12.41 28.57 32.19
CA THR A 93 11.74 28.24 30.91
C THR A 93 10.20 28.15 31.05
N LEU A 94 9.65 28.43 32.24
CA LEU A 94 8.23 28.38 32.46
C LEU A 94 7.49 29.54 31.74
N ASP A 95 6.59 29.15 30.83
CA ASP A 95 5.63 30.05 30.23
C ASP A 95 4.32 29.96 31.03
N GLN A 96 4.11 30.87 31.94
CA GLN A 96 2.91 30.92 32.79
C GLN A 96 2.00 32.08 32.38
N PRO A 97 0.68 31.89 32.37
CA PRO A 97 -0.27 32.96 32.13
C PRO A 97 -0.11 34.02 33.22
N LYS A 98 0.06 35.28 32.81
CA LYS A 98 0.28 36.42 33.74
C LYS A 98 -1.05 37.07 34.19
N GLY A 99 -2.17 36.56 33.68
CA GLY A 99 -3.49 37.08 33.98
C GLY A 99 -3.99 38.16 33.03
N SER A 100 -5.08 38.80 33.40
CA SER A 100 -5.70 39.89 32.65
C SER A 100 -6.06 41.06 33.56
N LEU A 101 -6.10 42.25 32.97
CA LEU A 101 -6.68 43.42 33.58
C LEU A 101 -8.08 43.60 33.00
N ASP A 102 -9.09 43.28 33.80
CA ASP A 102 -10.48 43.32 33.40
C ASP A 102 -11.13 44.60 33.86
N GLY A 103 -11.49 45.44 32.91
CA GLY A 103 -12.29 46.67 33.13
C GLY A 103 -13.74 46.46 32.67
N GLN A 104 -14.59 47.45 32.92
CA GLN A 104 -16.03 47.36 32.61
C GLN A 104 -16.35 47.13 31.12
N TYR A 105 -15.44 47.56 30.21
CA TYR A 105 -15.63 47.45 28.74
C TYR A 105 -14.42 46.86 28.00
N ARG A 106 -13.32 46.53 28.68
CA ARG A 106 -12.12 46.03 28.07
C ARG A 106 -11.42 45.03 28.98
N SER A 107 -10.97 43.93 28.42
CA SER A 107 -10.01 43.00 29.03
C SER A 107 -8.70 43.09 28.31
N ILE A 108 -7.62 43.27 29.05
CA ILE A 108 -6.24 43.33 28.50
C ILE A 108 -5.49 42.17 29.10
N THR A 109 -5.06 41.23 28.24
CA THR A 109 -4.21 40.11 28.64
C THR A 109 -2.81 40.61 28.91
N LEU A 110 -2.24 40.25 30.07
CA LEU A 110 -0.88 40.58 30.43
C LEU A 110 0.07 39.54 29.80
N GLY A 111 0.98 39.98 28.93
CA GLY A 111 2.04 39.18 28.36
C GLY A 111 3.42 39.65 28.91
N ALA A 112 4.25 38.70 29.24
CA ALA A 112 5.68 38.99 29.54
C ALA A 112 6.53 37.94 28.81
N THR A 113 7.59 38.39 28.18
CA THR A 113 8.60 37.52 27.55
C THR A 113 9.66 37.20 28.58
N ASP A 114 9.44 36.17 29.36
CA ASP A 114 10.33 35.74 30.46
C ASP A 114 11.08 34.42 30.13
N GLN A 115 10.87 33.85 28.94
CA GLN A 115 11.67 32.71 28.48
C GLN A 115 13.05 33.14 27.99
N LEU A 116 14.07 32.44 28.44
CA LEU A 116 15.42 32.62 27.95
C LEU A 116 15.61 31.82 26.66
N LEU A 117 15.92 32.50 25.55
CA LEU A 117 16.03 31.89 24.22
C LEU A 117 17.49 31.78 23.74
N ASP A 118 18.44 32.45 24.42
CA ASP A 118 19.84 32.52 24.01
C ASP A 118 20.80 32.00 25.09
N PRO A 119 21.97 31.47 24.72
CA PRO A 119 22.96 30.99 25.68
C PRO A 119 23.46 32.04 26.66
N LYS A 120 23.42 33.31 26.27
CA LYS A 120 23.92 34.44 27.09
C LYS A 120 23.00 34.64 28.29
N GLY A 121 21.69 34.63 28.09
CA GLY A 121 20.72 34.74 29.18
C GLY A 121 20.87 33.62 30.19
N TYR A 122 21.02 32.38 29.72
CA TYR A 122 21.25 31.23 30.61
C TYR A 122 22.57 31.28 31.35
N ARG A 123 23.64 31.76 30.72
CA ARG A 123 24.97 31.89 31.36
C ARG A 123 24.93 32.78 32.59
N ASP A 124 24.15 33.86 32.55
CA ASP A 124 24.03 34.82 33.65
C ASP A 124 23.02 34.41 34.72
N GLN A 125 22.29 33.34 34.51
CA GLN A 125 21.29 32.80 35.46
C GLN A 125 21.96 32.36 36.77
N VAL A 126 21.44 32.84 37.90
CA VAL A 126 21.94 32.50 39.23
C VAL A 126 21.32 31.18 39.68
N VAL A 127 22.14 30.17 39.96
CA VAL A 127 21.75 28.84 40.43
C VAL A 127 21.57 28.82 41.95
N ALA A 128 22.48 29.43 42.67
CA ALA A 128 22.48 29.45 44.15
C ALA A 128 23.26 30.64 44.68
N TYR A 129 23.07 30.91 45.98
CA TYR A 129 23.91 31.87 46.74
C TYR A 129 24.72 31.11 47.77
N LYS A 130 26.03 31.28 47.78
CA LYS A 130 26.94 30.75 48.79
C LYS A 130 27.68 31.88 49.48
N SER A 131 27.52 32.02 50.79
CA SER A 131 28.07 33.10 51.59
C SER A 131 27.78 34.50 51.03
N GLY A 132 26.58 34.72 50.47
CA GLY A 132 26.16 35.99 49.88
C GLY A 132 26.65 36.22 48.43
N VAL A 133 27.47 35.32 47.85
CA VAL A 133 27.97 35.43 46.50
C VAL A 133 27.08 34.60 45.56
N PRO A 134 26.57 35.20 44.46
CA PRO A 134 25.77 34.47 43.49
C PRO A 134 26.65 33.51 42.67
N ILE A 135 26.25 32.28 42.54
CA ILE A 135 26.87 31.29 41.66
C ILE A 135 26.04 31.24 40.36
N LYS A 136 26.64 31.65 39.26
CA LYS A 136 26.01 31.67 37.94
C LYS A 136 26.18 30.33 37.25
N LEU A 137 25.25 30.02 36.32
CA LEU A 137 25.29 28.81 35.50
C LEU A 137 26.57 28.73 34.67
N GLY A 138 27.07 29.89 34.17
CA GLY A 138 28.35 29.98 33.45
C GLY A 138 29.58 29.64 34.30
N ASP A 139 29.50 29.70 35.64
CA ASP A 139 30.56 29.30 36.54
C ASP A 139 30.61 27.78 36.81
N LEU A 140 29.53 27.08 36.46
CA LEU A 140 29.35 25.63 36.64
C LEU A 140 29.62 24.83 35.38
N GLY A 141 29.70 25.49 34.21
CA GLY A 141 29.91 24.80 32.96
C GLY A 141 29.83 25.67 31.72
N LYS A 142 29.76 25.03 30.56
CA LYS A 142 29.67 25.72 29.28
C LYS A 142 28.21 25.78 28.81
N VAL A 143 27.77 26.97 28.43
CA VAL A 143 26.48 27.23 27.83
C VAL A 143 26.68 27.63 26.36
N ILE A 144 26.23 26.79 25.44
CA ILE A 144 26.48 26.95 24.00
C ILE A 144 25.20 26.77 23.21
N ASP A 145 25.10 27.38 22.04
CA ASP A 145 24.14 27.04 21.05
C ASP A 145 24.45 25.65 20.48
N GLY A 146 23.43 24.86 20.26
CA GLY A 146 23.56 23.52 19.70
C GLY A 146 22.21 22.95 19.24
N ALA A 147 22.20 21.65 19.07
CA ALA A 147 20.98 20.89 18.77
C ALA A 147 20.52 20.11 20.00
N GLU A 148 19.20 19.86 20.10
CA GLU A 148 18.60 19.06 21.15
C GLU A 148 19.16 17.62 21.13
N ASP A 149 19.20 17.00 19.95
CA ASP A 149 19.84 15.70 19.74
C ASP A 149 20.94 15.81 18.68
N THR A 150 22.15 15.41 19.05
CA THR A 150 23.33 15.37 18.16
C THR A 150 23.68 13.97 17.70
N ARG A 151 22.89 12.96 18.07
CA ARG A 151 23.14 11.54 17.76
C ARG A 151 22.45 11.13 16.47
N GLN A 152 21.46 11.90 16.02
CA GLN A 152 20.79 11.69 14.75
C GLN A 152 21.53 12.45 13.65
N ALA A 153 21.79 11.76 12.53
CA ALA A 153 22.38 12.36 11.35
C ALA A 153 21.82 11.67 10.10
N ALA A 154 21.48 12.47 9.10
CA ALA A 154 21.16 11.99 7.77
C ALA A 154 22.09 12.67 6.75
N ALA A 155 22.49 11.94 5.71
CA ALA A 155 23.34 12.47 4.66
C ALA A 155 22.96 11.88 3.29
N ILE A 156 23.05 12.71 2.26
CA ILE A 156 22.87 12.30 0.86
C ILE A 156 24.08 12.76 0.06
N GLY A 157 24.72 11.80 -0.64
CA GLY A 157 25.93 12.11 -1.40
C GLY A 157 27.08 12.69 -0.55
N GLY A 158 27.11 12.39 0.75
CA GLY A 158 28.08 12.91 1.71
C GLY A 158 27.76 14.30 2.25
N GLN A 159 26.65 14.91 1.85
CA GLN A 159 26.19 16.20 2.40
C GLN A 159 25.16 15.97 3.51
N PRO A 160 25.30 16.67 4.67
CA PRO A 160 24.29 16.61 5.71
C PRO A 160 22.92 17.08 5.18
N THR A 161 21.88 16.37 5.54
CA THR A 161 20.53 16.63 5.05
C THR A 161 19.48 16.38 6.13
N ILE A 162 18.28 16.89 5.93
CA ILE A 162 17.10 16.50 6.69
C ILE A 162 16.21 15.70 5.76
N ILE A 163 15.82 14.49 6.17
CA ILE A 163 14.88 13.66 5.45
C ILE A 163 13.49 13.88 6.07
N VAL A 164 12.53 14.15 5.21
CA VAL A 164 11.12 14.32 5.55
C VAL A 164 10.35 13.14 4.99
N ASP A 165 9.92 12.25 5.87
CA ASP A 165 9.17 11.07 5.53
C ASP A 165 7.67 11.37 5.65
N ILE A 166 6.95 11.09 4.57
CA ILE A 166 5.53 11.34 4.47
C ILE A 166 4.80 10.01 4.53
N HIS A 167 3.89 9.89 5.49
CA HIS A 167 3.04 8.73 5.71
C HIS A 167 1.63 9.01 5.22
N LYS A 168 0.99 8.00 4.60
CA LYS A 168 -0.39 8.17 4.13
C LYS A 168 -1.39 8.00 5.28
N GLN A 169 -2.52 8.67 5.17
CA GLN A 169 -3.67 8.43 6.02
C GLN A 169 -4.32 7.07 5.67
N PRO A 170 -4.73 6.26 6.66
CA PRO A 170 -5.49 5.04 6.42
C PRO A 170 -6.72 5.29 5.53
N GLY A 171 -6.99 4.37 4.60
CA GLY A 171 -8.12 4.50 3.67
C GLY A 171 -7.87 5.32 2.40
N PHE A 172 -6.78 6.09 2.33
CA PHE A 172 -6.44 6.83 1.10
C PHE A 172 -5.59 6.00 0.14
N ASN A 173 -5.74 6.28 -1.16
CA ASN A 173 -4.94 5.62 -2.19
C ASN A 173 -3.53 6.22 -2.25
N VAL A 174 -2.50 5.37 -2.16
CA VAL A 174 -1.07 5.76 -2.17
C VAL A 174 -0.70 6.56 -3.41
N LEU A 175 -1.08 6.08 -4.60
CA LEU A 175 -0.72 6.72 -5.87
C LEU A 175 -1.34 8.12 -6.01
N SER A 176 -2.61 8.27 -5.63
CA SER A 176 -3.29 9.57 -5.68
C SER A 176 -2.68 10.55 -4.69
N THR A 177 -2.35 10.11 -3.48
CA THR A 177 -1.70 10.92 -2.45
C THR A 177 -0.33 11.42 -2.92
N ILE A 178 0.54 10.52 -3.41
CA ILE A 178 1.87 10.91 -3.91
C ILE A 178 1.75 11.84 -5.11
N LYS A 179 0.82 11.59 -6.03
CA LYS A 179 0.59 12.46 -7.19
C LYS A 179 0.15 13.86 -6.76
N THR A 180 -0.71 13.97 -5.75
CA THR A 180 -1.14 15.25 -5.17
C THR A 180 0.04 15.98 -4.54
N ILE A 181 0.87 15.29 -3.73
CA ILE A 181 2.06 15.87 -3.11
C ILE A 181 3.02 16.39 -4.19
N LYS A 182 3.36 15.55 -5.19
CA LYS A 182 4.27 15.93 -6.27
C LYS A 182 3.78 17.11 -7.11
N SER A 183 2.47 17.22 -7.35
CA SER A 183 1.89 18.35 -8.08
C SER A 183 1.98 19.66 -7.31
N ARG A 184 1.93 19.59 -5.97
CA ARG A 184 2.04 20.76 -5.09
C ARG A 184 3.47 21.08 -4.67
N LEU A 185 4.39 20.13 -4.79
CA LEU A 185 5.78 20.30 -4.35
C LEU A 185 6.46 21.53 -4.97
N PRO A 186 6.30 21.89 -6.26
CA PRO A 186 6.87 23.10 -6.82
C PRO A 186 6.36 24.40 -6.16
N GLU A 187 5.10 24.48 -5.77
CA GLU A 187 4.52 25.62 -5.07
C GLU A 187 5.09 25.72 -3.64
N LEU A 188 5.19 24.58 -2.95
CA LEU A 188 5.70 24.49 -1.60
C LEU A 188 7.18 24.87 -1.56
N THR A 189 7.97 24.40 -2.52
CA THR A 189 9.39 24.73 -2.61
C THR A 189 9.65 26.18 -3.04
N ALA A 190 8.76 26.79 -3.78
CA ALA A 190 8.87 28.20 -4.19
C ALA A 190 8.81 29.18 -3.00
N SER A 191 8.21 28.78 -1.89
CA SER A 191 8.17 29.58 -0.64
C SER A 191 9.44 29.48 0.19
N LEU A 192 10.30 28.49 -0.10
CA LEU A 192 11.58 28.30 0.57
C LEU A 192 12.67 29.21 0.00
N PRO A 193 13.71 29.55 0.78
CA PRO A 193 14.88 30.26 0.26
C PRO A 193 15.54 29.52 -0.90
N ARG A 194 16.08 30.25 -1.86
CA ARG A 194 16.69 29.70 -3.09
C ARG A 194 17.88 28.76 -2.85
N ASP A 195 18.51 28.87 -1.71
CA ASP A 195 19.62 28.02 -1.28
C ASP A 195 19.20 26.69 -0.65
N VAL A 196 17.92 26.52 -0.37
CA VAL A 196 17.34 25.25 0.12
C VAL A 196 16.83 24.45 -1.07
N GLN A 197 17.39 23.26 -1.26
CA GLN A 197 17.00 22.32 -2.31
C GLN A 197 16.19 21.19 -1.70
N VAL A 198 15.07 20.88 -2.32
CA VAL A 198 14.21 19.74 -1.96
C VAL A 198 14.28 18.71 -3.06
N GLN A 199 14.70 17.50 -2.72
CA GLN A 199 14.81 16.38 -3.65
C GLN A 199 13.95 15.21 -3.18
N VAL A 200 13.30 14.52 -4.13
CA VAL A 200 12.62 13.25 -3.85
C VAL A 200 13.66 12.14 -3.81
N VAL A 201 13.81 11.50 -2.68
CA VAL A 201 14.82 10.44 -2.44
C VAL A 201 14.19 9.06 -2.44
N GLY A 202 13.02 8.94 -1.80
CA GLY A 202 12.24 7.72 -1.76
C GLY A 202 10.89 7.94 -2.41
N ASP A 203 10.55 7.12 -3.40
CA ASP A 203 9.28 7.20 -4.10
C ASP A 203 8.74 5.80 -4.35
N ARG A 204 7.72 5.44 -3.59
CA ARG A 204 7.06 4.13 -3.75
C ARG A 204 6.14 4.04 -4.95
N THR A 205 5.81 5.17 -5.58
CA THR A 205 4.97 5.18 -6.80
C THR A 205 5.57 4.28 -7.89
N GLN A 206 6.87 4.40 -8.12
CA GLN A 206 7.55 3.63 -9.17
C GLN A 206 7.43 2.12 -8.96
N THR A 207 7.65 1.66 -7.72
CA THR A 207 7.53 0.24 -7.37
C THR A 207 6.09 -0.25 -7.49
N ILE A 208 5.13 0.56 -7.03
CA ILE A 208 3.70 0.19 -7.08
C ILE A 208 3.20 0.18 -8.52
N GLU A 209 3.51 1.20 -9.33
CA GLU A 209 3.12 1.26 -10.74
C GLU A 209 3.77 0.12 -11.55
N ALA A 210 5.05 -0.15 -11.33
CA ALA A 210 5.73 -1.28 -11.96
C ALA A 210 5.06 -2.61 -11.61
N SER A 211 4.76 -2.83 -10.33
CA SER A 211 4.07 -4.04 -9.88
C SER A 211 2.67 -4.18 -10.49
N VAL A 212 1.88 -3.11 -10.51
CA VAL A 212 0.54 -3.13 -11.10
C VAL A 212 0.60 -3.40 -12.60
N ASN A 213 1.52 -2.76 -13.32
CA ASN A 213 1.70 -2.98 -14.75
C ASN A 213 2.16 -4.42 -15.05
N ASP A 214 3.07 -4.95 -14.26
CA ASP A 214 3.60 -6.32 -14.42
C ASP A 214 2.50 -7.36 -14.20
N VAL A 215 1.67 -7.16 -13.19
CA VAL A 215 0.53 -8.02 -12.90
C VAL A 215 -0.56 -7.90 -13.98
N GLN A 216 -0.87 -6.70 -14.46
CA GLN A 216 -1.80 -6.51 -15.58
C GLN A 216 -1.30 -7.22 -16.85
N PHE A 217 -0.01 -7.08 -17.14
CA PHE A 217 0.61 -7.79 -18.27
C PHE A 217 0.51 -9.30 -18.10
N THR A 218 0.83 -9.82 -16.91
CA THR A 218 0.75 -11.25 -16.59
C THR A 218 -0.68 -11.77 -16.71
N LEU A 219 -1.68 -11.01 -16.25
CA LEU A 219 -3.09 -11.38 -16.38
C LEU A 219 -3.51 -11.43 -17.85
N MET A 220 -3.17 -10.42 -18.64
CA MET A 220 -3.47 -10.40 -20.08
C MET A 220 -2.77 -11.53 -20.83
N LEU A 221 -1.50 -11.80 -20.50
CA LEU A 221 -0.75 -12.91 -21.08
C LEU A 221 -1.37 -14.26 -20.73
N SER A 222 -1.80 -14.44 -19.47
CA SER A 222 -2.48 -15.66 -19.00
C SER A 222 -3.78 -15.88 -19.76
N ILE A 223 -4.61 -14.86 -19.89
CA ILE A 223 -5.86 -14.93 -20.68
C ILE A 223 -5.56 -15.29 -22.14
N ALA A 224 -4.59 -14.62 -22.77
CA ALA A 224 -4.22 -14.87 -24.15
C ALA A 224 -3.72 -16.31 -24.35
N LEU A 225 -2.85 -16.79 -23.45
CA LEU A 225 -2.32 -18.16 -23.49
C LEU A 225 -3.43 -19.18 -23.35
N VAL A 226 -4.34 -18.98 -22.40
CA VAL A 226 -5.50 -19.86 -22.19
C VAL A 226 -6.39 -19.89 -23.43
N VAL A 227 -6.69 -18.75 -24.04
CA VAL A 227 -7.49 -18.68 -25.31
C VAL A 227 -6.78 -19.45 -26.42
N VAL A 228 -5.46 -19.32 -26.55
CA VAL A 228 -4.68 -20.07 -27.54
C VAL A 228 -4.75 -21.57 -27.29
N VAL A 229 -4.60 -22.02 -26.03
CA VAL A 229 -4.72 -23.43 -25.66
C VAL A 229 -6.11 -23.96 -26.01
N ILE A 230 -7.16 -23.24 -25.64
CA ILE A 230 -8.55 -23.62 -25.97
C ILE A 230 -8.73 -23.74 -27.49
N PHE A 231 -8.20 -22.76 -28.25
CA PHE A 231 -8.28 -22.76 -29.70
C PHE A 231 -7.58 -23.99 -30.32
N VAL A 232 -6.42 -24.39 -29.79
CA VAL A 232 -5.68 -25.59 -30.26
C VAL A 232 -6.48 -26.86 -29.99
N PHE A 233 -7.16 -26.94 -28.83
CA PHE A 233 -7.96 -28.13 -28.48
C PHE A 233 -9.28 -28.19 -29.24
N LEU A 234 -10.02 -27.08 -29.32
CA LEU A 234 -11.38 -27.03 -29.89
C LEU A 234 -11.37 -26.88 -31.41
N ARG A 235 -10.31 -26.33 -31.99
CA ARG A 235 -10.11 -26.14 -33.46
C ARG A 235 -11.23 -25.38 -34.19
N LYS A 236 -12.25 -24.90 -33.51
CA LYS A 236 -13.37 -24.15 -34.04
C LYS A 236 -13.38 -22.77 -33.41
N ALA A 237 -13.20 -21.70 -34.23
CA ALA A 237 -13.15 -20.32 -33.73
C ALA A 237 -14.43 -19.92 -32.97
N THR A 238 -15.60 -20.38 -33.43
CA THR A 238 -16.89 -20.12 -32.77
C THR A 238 -16.98 -20.77 -31.39
N ALA A 239 -16.47 -21.99 -31.24
CA ALA A 239 -16.41 -22.69 -29.96
C ALA A 239 -15.40 -22.03 -29.00
N THR A 240 -14.25 -21.57 -29.52
CA THR A 240 -13.25 -20.83 -28.69
C THR A 240 -13.75 -19.48 -28.23
N LEU A 241 -14.60 -18.81 -29.01
CA LEU A 241 -15.14 -17.50 -28.64
C LEU A 241 -15.98 -17.53 -27.37
N ILE A 242 -16.70 -18.64 -27.11
CA ILE A 242 -17.58 -18.78 -25.94
C ILE A 242 -16.78 -18.72 -24.62
N PRO A 243 -15.79 -19.61 -24.37
CA PRO A 243 -14.96 -19.51 -23.17
C PRO A 243 -14.15 -18.19 -23.12
N SER A 244 -13.71 -17.67 -24.27
CA SER A 244 -12.98 -16.39 -24.34
C SER A 244 -13.83 -15.20 -23.88
N LEU A 245 -15.15 -15.26 -24.02
CA LEU A 245 -16.08 -14.24 -23.57
C LEU A 245 -16.48 -14.44 -22.08
N THR A 246 -16.56 -15.68 -21.63
CA THR A 246 -16.93 -15.99 -20.24
C THR A 246 -15.85 -15.62 -19.24
N ILE A 247 -14.55 -15.68 -19.62
CA ILE A 247 -13.43 -15.30 -18.76
C ILE A 247 -13.53 -13.84 -18.30
N PRO A 248 -13.55 -12.83 -19.19
CA PRO A 248 -13.62 -11.43 -18.76
C PRO A 248 -14.92 -11.15 -18.00
N LEU A 249 -16.03 -11.84 -18.33
CA LEU A 249 -17.29 -11.65 -17.62
C LEU A 249 -17.22 -12.17 -16.18
N SER A 250 -16.60 -13.34 -15.96
CA SER A 250 -16.38 -13.89 -14.62
C SER A 250 -15.44 -13.00 -13.80
N LEU A 251 -14.39 -12.44 -14.43
CA LEU A 251 -13.49 -11.51 -13.76
C LEU A 251 -14.19 -10.20 -13.35
N VAL A 252 -14.99 -9.62 -14.25
CA VAL A 252 -15.78 -8.41 -13.93
C VAL A 252 -16.76 -8.69 -12.78
N ALA A 253 -17.43 -9.85 -12.81
CA ALA A 253 -18.30 -10.26 -11.71
C ALA A 253 -17.53 -10.46 -10.39
N THR A 254 -16.32 -10.99 -10.46
CA THR A 254 -15.42 -11.12 -9.29
C THR A 254 -15.06 -9.76 -8.73
N PHE A 255 -14.68 -8.80 -9.57
CA PHE A 255 -14.40 -7.41 -9.13
C PHE A 255 -15.62 -6.76 -8.48
N ALA A 256 -16.82 -6.98 -9.01
CA ALA A 256 -18.03 -6.45 -8.42
C ALA A 256 -18.28 -7.01 -7.01
N VAL A 257 -18.08 -8.32 -6.80
CA VAL A 257 -18.22 -8.94 -5.48
C VAL A 257 -17.12 -8.47 -4.52
N MET A 258 -15.86 -8.37 -4.97
CA MET A 258 -14.76 -7.82 -4.16
C MET A 258 -15.06 -6.40 -3.70
N TYR A 259 -15.57 -5.56 -4.58
CA TYR A 259 -15.98 -4.19 -4.27
C TYR A 259 -17.09 -4.16 -3.19
N LEU A 260 -18.09 -5.02 -3.29
CA LEU A 260 -19.18 -5.14 -2.31
C LEU A 260 -18.68 -5.62 -0.93
N LEU A 261 -17.64 -6.46 -0.91
CA LEU A 261 -17.01 -6.96 0.31
C LEU A 261 -15.98 -5.98 0.90
N GLY A 262 -15.71 -4.85 0.24
CA GLY A 262 -14.77 -3.85 0.71
C GLY A 262 -13.30 -4.22 0.53
N TYR A 263 -12.98 -5.23 -0.31
CA TYR A 263 -11.60 -5.60 -0.63
C TYR A 263 -10.99 -4.65 -1.67
N SER A 264 -9.74 -4.28 -1.45
CA SER A 264 -8.96 -3.51 -2.42
C SER A 264 -8.26 -4.41 -3.44
N LEU A 265 -7.92 -3.83 -4.60
CA LEU A 265 -7.07 -4.51 -5.57
C LEU A 265 -5.61 -4.28 -5.18
N ASP A 266 -5.00 -5.30 -4.60
CA ASP A 266 -3.58 -5.34 -4.26
C ASP A 266 -2.83 -6.40 -5.08
N ASN A 267 -1.52 -6.50 -4.90
CA ASN A 267 -0.71 -7.51 -5.60
C ASN A 267 -1.15 -8.95 -5.31
N LEU A 268 -1.63 -9.22 -4.09
CA LEU A 268 -2.05 -10.56 -3.68
C LEU A 268 -3.39 -10.93 -4.31
N SER A 269 -4.35 -10.00 -4.32
CA SER A 269 -5.65 -10.21 -4.96
C SER A 269 -5.52 -10.40 -6.46
N ILE A 270 -4.65 -9.62 -7.15
CA ILE A 270 -4.42 -9.76 -8.58
C ILE A 270 -3.66 -11.05 -8.91
N MET A 271 -2.69 -11.45 -8.08
CA MET A 271 -2.05 -12.76 -8.21
C MET A 271 -3.07 -13.90 -8.04
N GLY A 272 -4.01 -13.77 -7.09
CA GLY A 272 -5.13 -14.67 -6.93
C GLY A 272 -5.99 -14.77 -8.19
N LEU A 273 -6.32 -13.63 -8.81
CA LEU A 273 -7.06 -13.58 -10.07
C LEU A 273 -6.32 -14.25 -11.22
N ALA A 274 -4.99 -14.04 -11.33
CA ALA A 274 -4.18 -14.68 -12.37
C ALA A 274 -4.21 -16.22 -12.26
N ILE A 275 -4.15 -16.75 -11.04
CA ILE A 275 -4.29 -18.19 -10.77
C ILE A 275 -5.73 -18.66 -11.05
N ALA A 276 -6.71 -17.86 -10.63
CA ALA A 276 -8.12 -18.20 -10.80
C ALA A 276 -8.53 -18.30 -12.28
N VAL A 277 -7.89 -17.54 -13.19
CA VAL A 277 -8.16 -17.62 -14.65
C VAL A 277 -8.10 -19.07 -15.17
N GLY A 278 -7.12 -19.86 -14.70
CA GLY A 278 -7.00 -21.26 -15.08
C GLY A 278 -8.22 -22.09 -14.65
N PHE A 279 -8.72 -21.91 -13.44
CA PHE A 279 -9.91 -22.62 -12.91
C PHE A 279 -11.20 -22.13 -13.55
N VAL A 280 -11.30 -20.81 -13.78
CA VAL A 280 -12.47 -20.17 -14.39
C VAL A 280 -12.77 -20.71 -15.78
N VAL A 281 -11.73 -21.02 -16.53
CA VAL A 281 -11.87 -21.52 -17.91
C VAL A 281 -12.36 -22.96 -17.96
N ASP A 282 -11.93 -23.78 -17.03
CA ASP A 282 -12.20 -25.22 -17.02
C ASP A 282 -13.72 -25.50 -16.94
N ASP A 283 -14.43 -24.79 -16.05
CA ASP A 283 -15.90 -24.91 -15.94
C ASP A 283 -16.61 -24.64 -17.27
N ALA A 284 -16.20 -23.57 -17.98
CA ALA A 284 -16.82 -23.20 -19.26
C ALA A 284 -16.52 -24.20 -20.36
N ILE A 285 -15.32 -24.80 -20.38
CA ILE A 285 -14.93 -25.83 -21.34
C ILE A 285 -15.76 -27.10 -21.15
N VAL A 286 -15.87 -27.57 -19.91
CA VAL A 286 -16.66 -28.81 -19.60
C VAL A 286 -18.11 -28.67 -20.01
N VAL A 287 -18.74 -27.52 -19.71
CA VAL A 287 -20.14 -27.25 -20.14
C VAL A 287 -20.24 -27.25 -21.65
N MET A 288 -19.37 -26.53 -22.32
CA MET A 288 -19.42 -26.37 -23.77
C MET A 288 -19.13 -27.69 -24.48
N GLU A 289 -18.13 -28.47 -24.06
CA GLU A 289 -17.80 -29.77 -24.67
C GLU A 289 -19.01 -30.73 -24.59
N ASN A 290 -19.67 -30.78 -23.43
CA ASN A 290 -20.86 -31.64 -23.29
C ASN A 290 -22.03 -31.16 -24.16
N ILE A 291 -22.25 -29.86 -24.30
CA ILE A 291 -23.26 -29.29 -25.19
C ILE A 291 -22.94 -29.62 -26.65
N VAL A 292 -21.68 -29.50 -27.07
CA VAL A 292 -21.23 -29.85 -28.44
C VAL A 292 -21.48 -31.34 -28.69
N ARG A 293 -21.17 -32.21 -27.75
CA ARG A 293 -21.45 -33.67 -27.84
C ARG A 293 -22.94 -33.94 -28.09
N HIS A 294 -23.84 -33.26 -27.34
CA HIS A 294 -25.27 -33.39 -27.54
C HIS A 294 -25.75 -32.83 -28.91
N LEU A 295 -25.09 -31.78 -29.40
CA LEU A 295 -25.35 -31.22 -30.73
C LEU A 295 -24.95 -32.19 -31.84
N GLU A 296 -23.81 -32.88 -31.68
CA GLU A 296 -23.31 -33.92 -32.60
C GLU A 296 -24.23 -35.16 -32.63
N MET A 297 -24.95 -35.42 -31.54
CA MET A 297 -26.01 -36.47 -31.50
C MET A 297 -27.30 -36.10 -32.27
N GLY A 298 -27.31 -34.92 -32.95
CA GLY A 298 -28.45 -34.47 -33.78
C GLY A 298 -29.57 -33.75 -33.02
N LYS A 299 -29.35 -33.35 -31.76
CA LYS A 299 -30.33 -32.56 -31.00
C LYS A 299 -30.38 -31.11 -31.47
N SER A 300 -31.55 -30.47 -31.33
CA SER A 300 -31.66 -29.03 -31.58
C SER A 300 -30.78 -28.24 -30.61
N ARG A 301 -30.27 -27.06 -31.01
CA ARG A 301 -29.35 -26.23 -30.22
C ARG A 301 -29.81 -25.98 -28.80
N MET A 302 -31.11 -25.67 -28.63
CA MET A 302 -31.68 -25.40 -27.32
C MET A 302 -31.80 -26.69 -26.47
N GLN A 303 -32.16 -27.81 -27.07
CA GLN A 303 -32.21 -29.09 -26.37
C GLN A 303 -30.82 -29.59 -26.01
N ALA A 304 -29.84 -29.45 -26.91
CA ALA A 304 -28.47 -29.80 -26.63
C ALA A 304 -27.87 -28.95 -25.46
N ALA A 305 -28.20 -27.67 -25.41
CA ALA A 305 -27.77 -26.81 -24.31
C ALA A 305 -28.39 -27.20 -22.97
N VAL A 306 -29.70 -27.49 -22.94
CA VAL A 306 -30.40 -27.86 -21.70
C VAL A 306 -30.01 -29.27 -21.22
N ASP A 307 -29.98 -30.26 -22.13
CA ASP A 307 -29.65 -31.64 -21.77
C ASP A 307 -28.15 -31.74 -21.39
N GLY A 308 -27.28 -31.13 -22.18
CA GLY A 308 -25.85 -31.09 -21.91
C GLY A 308 -25.52 -30.40 -20.57
N LEU A 309 -26.21 -29.30 -20.24
CA LEU A 309 -26.03 -28.63 -18.95
C LEU A 309 -26.52 -29.54 -17.80
N ARG A 310 -27.69 -30.16 -17.91
CA ARG A 310 -28.25 -31.03 -16.86
C ARG A 310 -27.32 -32.17 -16.50
N GLU A 311 -26.62 -32.72 -17.46
CA GLU A 311 -25.70 -33.86 -17.25
C GLU A 311 -24.48 -33.48 -16.43
N VAL A 312 -23.92 -32.25 -16.65
CA VAL A 312 -22.66 -31.81 -16.00
C VAL A 312 -22.85 -30.84 -14.86
N ALA A 313 -24.06 -30.27 -14.67
CA ALA A 313 -24.28 -29.23 -13.66
C ALA A 313 -23.88 -29.67 -12.25
N PHE A 314 -24.24 -30.88 -11.84
CA PHE A 314 -23.87 -31.42 -10.52
C PHE A 314 -22.34 -31.58 -10.37
N THR A 315 -21.69 -32.05 -11.43
CA THR A 315 -20.24 -32.23 -11.44
C THR A 315 -19.51 -30.89 -11.29
N ILE A 316 -19.96 -29.86 -11.99
CA ILE A 316 -19.37 -28.50 -11.91
C ILE A 316 -19.55 -27.94 -10.51
N VAL A 317 -20.74 -27.99 -9.93
CA VAL A 317 -20.98 -27.54 -8.55
C VAL A 317 -20.11 -28.32 -7.56
N SER A 318 -19.98 -29.64 -7.71
CA SER A 318 -19.09 -30.44 -6.86
C SER A 318 -17.63 -30.04 -6.99
N MET A 319 -17.15 -29.80 -8.21
CA MET A 319 -15.77 -29.33 -8.48
C MET A 319 -15.54 -27.94 -7.83
N THR A 320 -16.46 -27.00 -8.04
CA THR A 320 -16.41 -25.67 -7.46
C THR A 320 -16.32 -25.72 -5.93
N VAL A 321 -17.19 -26.51 -5.28
CA VAL A 321 -17.17 -26.67 -3.82
C VAL A 321 -15.85 -27.29 -3.36
N SER A 322 -15.34 -28.29 -4.05
CA SER A 322 -14.07 -28.94 -3.74
C SER A 322 -12.88 -27.99 -3.88
N LEU A 323 -12.87 -27.16 -4.93
CA LEU A 323 -11.81 -26.15 -5.13
C LEU A 323 -11.86 -25.07 -4.04
N ILE A 324 -13.03 -24.57 -3.68
CA ILE A 324 -13.17 -23.60 -2.59
C ILE A 324 -12.72 -24.22 -1.26
N ALA A 325 -13.04 -25.50 -1.01
CA ALA A 325 -12.63 -26.19 0.20
C ALA A 325 -11.11 -26.27 0.38
N VAL A 326 -10.34 -26.27 -0.70
CA VAL A 326 -8.86 -26.21 -0.64
C VAL A 326 -8.35 -24.89 -0.05
N PHE A 327 -9.10 -23.81 -0.22
CA PHE A 327 -8.72 -22.49 0.31
C PHE A 327 -9.24 -22.22 1.74
N LEU A 328 -10.15 -23.06 2.26
CA LEU A 328 -10.68 -22.92 3.62
C LEU A 328 -9.60 -22.91 4.71
N PRO A 329 -8.54 -23.77 4.69
CA PRO A 329 -7.49 -23.70 5.69
C PRO A 329 -6.78 -22.36 5.71
N ILE A 330 -6.59 -21.71 4.54
CA ILE A 330 -5.97 -20.39 4.43
C ILE A 330 -6.88 -19.32 5.03
N LEU A 331 -8.20 -19.42 4.81
CA LEU A 331 -9.19 -18.49 5.37
C LEU A 331 -9.25 -18.56 6.91
N LEU A 332 -8.98 -19.74 7.47
CA LEU A 332 -9.00 -20.00 8.92
C LEU A 332 -7.64 -19.72 9.59
N MET A 333 -6.60 -19.39 8.80
CA MET A 333 -5.27 -19.12 9.31
C MET A 333 -5.25 -17.80 10.10
N GLY A 334 -4.69 -17.84 11.31
CA GLY A 334 -4.52 -16.68 12.18
C GLY A 334 -3.17 -15.94 11.95
N GLY A 335 -2.99 -14.85 12.67
CA GLY A 335 -1.76 -14.07 12.64
C GLY A 335 -1.61 -13.16 11.41
N ILE A 336 -0.43 -12.54 11.25
CA ILE A 336 -0.13 -11.58 10.17
C ILE A 336 -0.22 -12.25 8.79
N VAL A 337 0.37 -13.44 8.67
CA VAL A 337 0.36 -14.22 7.41
C VAL A 337 -1.05 -14.60 7.01
N GLY A 338 -1.89 -15.00 7.97
CA GLY A 338 -3.30 -15.33 7.71
C GLY A 338 -4.11 -14.14 7.21
N ARG A 339 -3.84 -12.93 7.74
CA ARG A 339 -4.48 -11.70 7.26
C ARG A 339 -4.10 -11.37 5.81
N LEU A 340 -2.83 -11.45 5.47
CA LEU A 340 -2.35 -11.21 4.12
C LEU A 340 -2.90 -12.25 3.13
N MET A 341 -2.86 -13.52 3.50
CA MET A 341 -3.34 -14.61 2.63
C MET A 341 -4.87 -14.70 2.54
N ARG A 342 -5.60 -14.08 3.46
CA ARG A 342 -7.07 -14.08 3.44
C ARG A 342 -7.60 -13.37 2.19
N GLU A 343 -7.05 -12.23 1.82
CA GLU A 343 -7.47 -11.49 0.61
C GLU A 343 -7.26 -12.33 -0.65
N PHE A 344 -6.11 -12.98 -0.76
CA PHE A 344 -5.82 -13.94 -1.83
C PHE A 344 -6.85 -15.07 -1.87
N ALA A 345 -7.09 -15.76 -0.74
CA ALA A 345 -7.97 -16.90 -0.67
C ALA A 345 -9.44 -16.54 -0.95
N VAL A 346 -9.91 -15.39 -0.46
CA VAL A 346 -11.25 -14.86 -0.76
C VAL A 346 -11.37 -14.54 -2.24
N THR A 347 -10.40 -13.84 -2.82
CA THR A 347 -10.41 -13.48 -4.24
C THR A 347 -10.51 -14.70 -5.15
N VAL A 348 -9.67 -15.72 -4.91
CA VAL A 348 -9.71 -16.96 -5.67
C VAL A 348 -11.04 -17.68 -5.49
N SER A 349 -11.53 -17.81 -4.25
CA SER A 349 -12.81 -18.48 -3.95
C SER A 349 -14.00 -17.78 -4.61
N VAL A 350 -14.02 -16.45 -4.58
CA VAL A 350 -15.06 -15.65 -5.25
C VAL A 350 -14.97 -15.81 -6.77
N ALA A 351 -13.76 -15.80 -7.34
CA ALA A 351 -13.57 -15.98 -8.78
C ALA A 351 -14.07 -17.35 -9.26
N ILE A 352 -13.77 -18.42 -8.52
CA ILE A 352 -14.24 -19.77 -8.80
C ILE A 352 -15.78 -19.84 -8.69
N LEU A 353 -16.37 -19.23 -7.65
CA LEU A 353 -17.81 -19.17 -7.46
C LEU A 353 -18.50 -18.42 -8.62
N MET A 354 -17.98 -17.28 -9.00
CA MET A 354 -18.51 -16.48 -10.11
C MET A 354 -18.35 -17.21 -11.44
N SER A 355 -17.25 -17.95 -11.63
CA SER A 355 -17.07 -18.84 -12.78
C SER A 355 -18.17 -19.87 -12.88
N CYS A 356 -18.46 -20.57 -11.80
CA CYS A 356 -19.53 -21.56 -11.74
C CYS A 356 -20.88 -20.95 -12.16
N ILE A 357 -21.24 -19.77 -11.61
CA ILE A 357 -22.49 -19.10 -11.94
C ILE A 357 -22.54 -18.73 -13.43
N VAL A 358 -21.47 -18.15 -13.96
CA VAL A 358 -21.36 -17.73 -15.37
C VAL A 358 -21.39 -18.97 -16.28
N SER A 359 -20.69 -20.03 -15.93
CA SER A 359 -20.63 -21.28 -16.70
C SER A 359 -21.95 -22.03 -16.74
N LEU A 360 -22.74 -21.99 -15.67
CA LEU A 360 -24.06 -22.61 -15.62
C LEU A 360 -25.17 -21.76 -16.25
N THR A 361 -24.99 -20.46 -16.42
CA THR A 361 -26.01 -19.53 -16.94
C THR A 361 -25.69 -19.03 -18.35
N ILE A 362 -24.55 -18.37 -18.49
CA ILE A 362 -24.19 -17.64 -19.72
C ILE A 362 -23.60 -18.58 -20.78
N THR A 363 -22.76 -19.54 -20.38
CA THR A 363 -22.17 -20.50 -21.33
C THR A 363 -23.20 -21.29 -22.12
N PRO A 364 -24.23 -21.90 -21.52
CA PRO A 364 -25.26 -22.61 -22.28
C PRO A 364 -26.06 -21.70 -23.20
N MET A 365 -26.35 -20.47 -22.74
CA MET A 365 -27.01 -19.44 -23.55
C MET A 365 -26.21 -19.09 -24.79
N LEU A 366 -24.90 -18.82 -24.62
CA LEU A 366 -24.03 -18.55 -25.73
C LEU A 366 -23.86 -19.72 -26.68
N CYS A 367 -23.80 -20.95 -26.14
CA CYS A 367 -23.76 -22.16 -26.95
C CYS A 367 -25.05 -22.32 -27.81
N ALA A 368 -26.23 -22.11 -27.22
CA ALA A 368 -27.48 -22.16 -27.95
C ALA A 368 -27.59 -21.11 -29.07
N TRP A 369 -26.94 -19.95 -28.88
CA TRP A 369 -26.99 -18.83 -29.83
C TRP A 369 -25.90 -18.87 -30.90
N LEU A 370 -24.64 -19.17 -30.52
CA LEU A 370 -23.48 -19.10 -31.40
C LEU A 370 -23.13 -20.40 -32.12
N LEU A 371 -23.45 -21.60 -31.55
CA LEU A 371 -23.08 -22.84 -32.17
C LEU A 371 -24.01 -23.14 -33.36
N LYS A 372 -23.44 -23.49 -34.53
CA LYS A 372 -24.12 -23.89 -35.73
C LYS A 372 -24.00 -25.39 -35.92
N HIS A 373 -25.03 -26.04 -36.52
CA HIS A 373 -24.96 -27.44 -36.95
C HIS A 373 -23.84 -27.62 -38.00
N GLU A 374 -23.13 -28.70 -37.94
CA GLU A 374 -21.93 -28.99 -38.72
C GLU A 374 -22.13 -29.17 -40.22
N GLU A 375 -23.39 -29.35 -40.68
CA GLU A 375 -23.71 -29.60 -42.09
C GLU A 375 -23.40 -28.40 -43.04
N GLU A 376 -23.13 -27.19 -42.50
CA GLU A 376 -22.93 -25.98 -43.32
C GLU A 376 -21.48 -25.45 -43.39
N SER A 377 -20.52 -26.09 -42.73
CA SER A 377 -19.16 -25.54 -42.68
C SER A 377 -18.16 -26.40 -43.48
N ARG A 378 -17.80 -25.98 -44.69
CA ARG A 378 -16.65 -26.56 -45.41
C ARG A 378 -15.35 -26.24 -44.64
N PRO A 379 -14.55 -27.26 -44.29
CA PRO A 379 -13.31 -27.01 -43.54
C PRO A 379 -12.33 -26.19 -44.39
N GLY A 380 -11.87 -25.05 -43.83
CA GLY A 380 -10.86 -24.22 -44.44
C GLY A 380 -9.51 -24.94 -44.49
N ARG A 381 -8.65 -24.57 -45.45
CA ARG A 381 -7.30 -25.15 -45.65
C ARG A 381 -6.45 -25.18 -44.39
N PHE A 382 -6.62 -24.21 -43.48
CA PHE A 382 -5.89 -24.11 -42.20
C PHE A 382 -6.41 -25.16 -41.19
N SER A 383 -7.72 -25.42 -41.16
CA SER A 383 -8.35 -26.45 -40.33
C SER A 383 -7.87 -27.84 -40.71
N GLN A 384 -7.73 -28.15 -42.00
CA GLN A 384 -7.21 -29.44 -42.49
C GLN A 384 -5.75 -29.68 -42.10
N GLY A 385 -4.91 -28.66 -42.11
CA GLY A 385 -3.50 -28.75 -41.66
C GLY A 385 -3.39 -29.10 -40.16
N CYS A 386 -4.17 -28.44 -39.32
CA CYS A 386 -4.22 -28.72 -37.90
C CYS A 386 -4.80 -30.12 -37.58
N GLU A 387 -5.77 -30.57 -38.36
CA GLU A 387 -6.40 -31.88 -38.19
C GLU A 387 -5.44 -33.04 -38.53
N ASN A 388 -4.64 -32.87 -39.58
CA ASN A 388 -3.60 -33.85 -39.95
C ASN A 388 -2.47 -33.90 -38.91
N ALA A 389 -2.04 -32.79 -38.38
CA ALA A 389 -1.01 -32.75 -37.34
C ALA A 389 -1.48 -33.42 -36.05
N PHE A 390 -2.72 -33.17 -35.62
CA PHE A 390 -3.28 -33.79 -34.42
C PHE A 390 -3.54 -35.27 -34.58
N THR A 391 -4.04 -35.70 -35.73
CA THR A 391 -4.20 -37.11 -36.04
C THR A 391 -2.85 -37.83 -36.00
N GLY A 392 -1.75 -37.17 -36.44
CA GLY A 392 -0.40 -37.65 -36.28
C GLY A 392 0.02 -37.84 -34.80
N ILE A 393 -0.27 -36.85 -33.95
CA ILE A 393 0.00 -36.90 -32.49
C ILE A 393 -0.86 -37.99 -31.82
N LEU A 394 -2.12 -38.11 -32.19
CA LEU A 394 -3.06 -39.09 -31.64
C LEU A 394 -2.63 -40.55 -32.01
N ASN A 395 -2.15 -40.75 -33.23
CA ASN A 395 -1.60 -42.04 -33.67
C ASN A 395 -0.28 -42.34 -32.98
N GLY A 396 0.55 -41.31 -32.70
CA GLY A 396 1.76 -41.46 -31.88
C GLY A 396 1.42 -41.87 -30.45
N TYR A 397 0.44 -41.23 -29.85
CA TYR A 397 -0.03 -41.55 -28.50
C TYR A 397 -0.63 -42.95 -28.42
N ARG A 398 -1.47 -43.34 -29.39
CA ARG A 398 -2.00 -44.72 -29.47
C ARG A 398 -0.88 -45.75 -29.56
N ARG A 399 0.12 -45.52 -30.38
CA ARG A 399 1.27 -46.43 -30.47
C ARG A 399 2.09 -46.51 -29.16
N SER A 400 2.15 -45.43 -28.42
CA SER A 400 2.82 -45.41 -27.12
C SER A 400 2.04 -46.12 -26.03
N LEU A 401 0.71 -46.15 -26.12
CA LEU A 401 -0.16 -46.90 -25.23
C LEU A 401 -0.22 -48.40 -25.55
N ASP A 402 -0.06 -48.75 -26.84
CA ASP A 402 -0.05 -50.16 -27.30
C ASP A 402 1.30 -50.85 -27.01
N TRP A 403 2.35 -50.09 -26.60
CA TRP A 403 3.66 -50.58 -26.22
C TRP A 403 3.79 -50.71 -24.70
#